data_2d27f6aacbf421ecd3f539ada0de2bae
#
_entry.id   2d27f6aacbf421ecd3f539ada0de2bae
#
_cell.length_a   1.000
_cell.length_b   1.000
_cell.length_c   1.000
_cell.angle_alpha   90.00
_cell.angle_beta   90.00
_cell.angle_gamma   90.00
#
_symmetry.space_group_name_H-M   'P 1'
#
loop_
_entity.id
_entity.type
_entity.pdbx_description
1 polymer ?
#
loop_
_entity_poly.entity_id
_entity_poly.type
_entity_poly.pdbx_seq_one_letter_code
_entity_poly.pdbx_strand_id
1 'polypeptide(L)'
;MIYKFFGKIKCVIVYFCTKGHKKWKKTMGNTFLKWAGGKRWFVNRENQRFPTEYNRYIEPFLGGGAVFFYLEPQEAILSDINNELINTYIAVRDDIESVYRNLRMHARSHCRDYFYQVRDRSTRTLATSAARMIYLNKACFNGIYRVNKQGKFNVPYGTRDEISFDHESLIRSSNILQNAQILCQDFEATIDMAQEGDFIFCDPPYAVVDEENRFVGYNADVFSWQDQVRLANALERAKDRNVKIIMTNVEHGDVRRLYENIEGFTLDTVQRQCFISGTADGRRAYQELIVSANI
;
A
#
# COMPACT_ATOMS: atom_id res chain seq x y z
N MET A 1 10.18 0.38 -71.73
CA MET A 1 9.24 1.24 -71.04
C MET A 1 9.07 0.61 -69.65
N ILE A 2 9.89 1.10 -68.70
CA ILE A 2 10.03 0.53 -67.32
C ILE A 2 9.46 1.55 -66.32
N TYR A 3 8.36 1.22 -65.69
CA TYR A 3 7.81 2.04 -64.61
C TYR A 3 8.46 1.63 -63.27
N LYS A 4 9.20 2.54 -62.68
CA LYS A 4 9.70 2.49 -61.32
C LYS A 4 8.61 2.99 -60.36
N PHE A 5 8.15 2.16 -59.43
CA PHE A 5 7.36 2.57 -58.26
C PHE A 5 8.31 3.06 -57.17
N PHE A 6 8.21 4.34 -56.81
CA PHE A 6 8.80 4.89 -55.61
C PHE A 6 7.70 5.01 -54.54
N GLY A 7 7.79 4.18 -53.52
CA GLY A 7 6.94 4.25 -52.33
C GLY A 7 7.37 5.44 -51.44
N LYS A 8 6.44 6.35 -51.17
CA LYS A 8 6.62 7.45 -50.23
C LYS A 8 6.50 6.96 -48.81
N ILE A 9 7.61 6.93 -48.07
CA ILE A 9 7.63 6.81 -46.62
C ILE A 9 7.14 8.16 -46.07
N LYS A 10 5.95 8.19 -45.48
CA LYS A 10 5.47 9.32 -44.69
C LYS A 10 6.14 9.29 -43.32
N CYS A 11 7.14 10.17 -43.14
CA CYS A 11 7.68 10.46 -41.81
C CYS A 11 6.60 11.21 -41.03
N VAL A 12 6.01 10.56 -40.00
CA VAL A 12 5.12 11.23 -39.07
C VAL A 12 5.99 11.97 -38.07
N ILE A 13 6.15 13.28 -38.30
CA ILE A 13 6.74 14.16 -37.30
C ILE A 13 5.70 14.37 -36.21
N VAL A 14 5.92 13.75 -35.05
CA VAL A 14 5.12 13.99 -33.82
C VAL A 14 5.57 15.36 -33.30
N TYR A 15 4.74 16.38 -33.50
CA TYR A 15 4.93 17.68 -32.85
C TYR A 15 4.68 17.49 -31.33
N PHE A 16 5.75 17.51 -30.55
CA PHE A 16 5.64 17.73 -29.12
C PHE A 16 5.14 19.15 -28.87
N CYS A 17 3.85 19.25 -28.58
CA CYS A 17 3.28 20.51 -28.11
C CYS A 17 3.75 20.72 -26.67
N THR A 18 4.75 21.57 -26.47
CA THR A 18 5.18 22.05 -25.16
C THR A 18 4.13 23.01 -24.58
N LYS A 19 3.01 22.48 -24.14
CA LYS A 19 2.13 23.22 -23.23
C LYS A 19 2.70 23.10 -21.83
N GLY A 20 2.97 24.25 -21.23
CA GLY A 20 3.65 24.43 -19.97
C GLY A 20 3.26 23.38 -18.90
N HIS A 21 4.26 22.67 -18.42
CA HIS A 21 4.12 21.83 -17.26
C HIS A 21 3.70 22.72 -16.09
N LYS A 22 2.41 22.72 -15.75
CA LYS A 22 2.00 23.00 -14.38
C LYS A 22 2.81 22.05 -13.52
N LYS A 23 3.79 22.58 -12.75
CA LYS A 23 4.43 21.84 -11.67
C LYS A 23 3.31 21.40 -10.73
N TRP A 24 2.79 20.18 -10.95
CA TRP A 24 1.95 19.54 -9.98
C TRP A 24 2.79 19.43 -8.71
N LYS A 25 2.39 20.09 -7.65
CA LYS A 25 2.95 19.79 -6.33
C LYS A 25 2.84 18.28 -6.22
N LYS A 26 3.98 17.58 -6.03
CA LYS A 26 4.02 16.14 -5.79
C LYS A 26 3.03 15.87 -4.65
N THR A 27 1.80 15.52 -5.00
CA THR A 27 0.72 15.35 -4.04
C THR A 27 1.08 14.10 -3.27
N MET A 28 1.43 14.29 -2.00
CA MET A 28 1.80 13.28 -1.04
C MET A 28 0.98 12.01 -1.25
N GLY A 29 1.59 10.92 -1.73
CA GLY A 29 1.09 9.58 -1.98
C GLY A 29 -0.43 9.40 -1.76
N ASN A 30 -1.27 9.95 -2.65
CA ASN A 30 -2.72 9.92 -2.50
C ASN A 30 -3.22 8.50 -2.74
N THR A 31 -3.30 7.73 -1.68
CA THR A 31 -3.91 6.41 -1.69
C THR A 31 -5.43 6.53 -1.79
N PHE A 32 -6.08 5.68 -2.59
CA PHE A 32 -7.53 5.63 -2.69
C PHE A 32 -8.17 4.86 -1.51
N LEU A 33 -7.37 4.18 -0.69
CA LEU A 33 -7.76 3.50 0.53
C LEU A 33 -7.07 4.14 1.76
N LYS A 34 -7.78 4.15 2.88
CA LYS A 34 -7.19 4.32 4.20
C LYS A 34 -6.86 2.95 4.75
N TRP A 35 -5.66 2.77 5.25
CA TRP A 35 -5.22 1.51 5.82
C TRP A 35 -4.60 1.73 7.19
N ALA A 36 -4.88 0.82 8.13
CA ALA A 36 -4.28 0.87 9.47
C ALA A 36 -2.76 0.72 9.32
N GLY A 37 -2.00 1.50 10.07
CA GLY A 37 -0.53 1.49 9.97
C GLY A 37 0.04 2.25 8.76
N GLY A 38 -0.79 2.81 7.86
CA GLY A 38 -0.34 3.42 6.60
C GLY A 38 0.82 4.42 6.72
N LYS A 39 1.82 4.31 5.86
CA LYS A 39 3.13 4.98 5.92
C LYS A 39 3.18 6.38 5.30
N ARG A 40 2.05 7.11 5.25
CA ARG A 40 2.06 8.54 4.83
C ARG A 40 2.99 9.39 5.70
N TRP A 41 3.09 9.09 6.99
CA TRP A 41 4.00 9.80 7.88
C TRP A 41 5.46 9.57 7.49
N PHE A 42 5.82 8.34 7.10
CA PHE A 42 7.16 7.96 6.65
C PHE A 42 7.53 8.73 5.38
N VAL A 43 6.63 8.72 4.40
CA VAL A 43 6.77 9.50 3.17
C VAL A 43 7.00 11.00 3.45
N ASN A 44 6.34 11.55 4.47
CA ASN A 44 6.41 12.98 4.77
C ASN A 44 7.66 13.39 5.56
N ARG A 45 8.22 12.49 6.36
CA ARG A 45 9.29 12.82 7.32
C ARG A 45 10.60 12.11 7.04
N GLU A 46 10.53 10.92 6.45
CA GLU A 46 11.66 10.02 6.29
C GLU A 46 11.97 9.74 4.81
N ASN A 47 11.40 10.52 3.88
CA ASN A 47 11.55 10.28 2.43
C ASN A 47 13.00 10.39 1.93
N GLN A 48 13.88 11.06 2.66
CA GLN A 48 15.30 11.13 2.38
C GLN A 48 16.03 9.79 2.54
N ARG A 49 15.37 8.79 3.19
CA ARG A 49 15.93 7.44 3.36
C ARG A 49 15.73 6.56 2.14
N PHE A 50 14.80 6.92 1.24
CA PHE A 50 14.58 6.13 0.04
C PHE A 50 15.81 6.16 -0.87
N PRO A 51 16.21 5.00 -1.44
CA PRO A 51 17.29 4.98 -2.42
C PRO A 51 16.91 5.80 -3.64
N THR A 52 17.88 6.53 -4.20
CA THR A 52 17.70 7.36 -5.40
C THR A 52 17.65 6.53 -6.69
N GLU A 53 18.26 5.34 -6.67
CA GLU A 53 18.37 4.43 -7.79
C GLU A 53 18.05 3.01 -7.36
N TYR A 54 17.21 2.33 -8.12
CA TYR A 54 16.88 0.91 -7.96
C TYR A 54 16.28 0.37 -9.26
N ASN A 55 16.30 -0.95 -9.45
CA ASN A 55 15.74 -1.61 -10.62
C ASN A 55 14.21 -1.70 -10.48
N ARG A 56 13.71 -2.57 -9.60
CA ARG A 56 12.27 -2.74 -9.34
C ARG A 56 11.96 -2.36 -7.89
N TYR A 57 10.75 -1.86 -7.68
CA TYR A 57 10.20 -1.63 -6.35
C TYR A 57 9.39 -2.84 -5.89
N ILE A 58 9.57 -3.28 -4.66
CA ILE A 58 8.89 -4.46 -4.11
C ILE A 58 8.26 -4.09 -2.76
N GLU A 59 6.94 -4.30 -2.63
CA GLU A 59 6.18 -4.05 -1.39
C GLU A 59 5.37 -5.30 -1.02
N PRO A 60 5.91 -6.17 -0.11
CA PRO A 60 5.30 -7.46 0.23
C PRO A 60 4.12 -7.34 1.22
N PHE A 61 3.88 -6.16 1.78
CA PHE A 61 2.76 -5.82 2.66
C PHE A 61 2.14 -4.52 2.14
N LEU A 62 1.41 -4.60 1.02
CA LEU A 62 0.94 -3.44 0.25
C LEU A 62 0.04 -2.50 1.06
N GLY A 63 -0.92 -3.06 1.83
CA GLY A 63 -1.88 -2.27 2.57
C GLY A 63 -2.48 -1.12 1.76
N GLY A 64 -2.26 0.12 2.20
CA GLY A 64 -2.72 1.33 1.49
C GLY A 64 -1.79 1.81 0.36
N GLY A 65 -0.62 1.20 0.15
CA GLY A 65 0.32 1.53 -0.93
C GLY A 65 0.92 2.96 -0.85
N ALA A 66 1.07 3.51 0.35
CA ALA A 66 1.48 4.91 0.49
C ALA A 66 2.88 5.20 -0.07
N VAL A 67 3.82 4.26 0.07
CA VAL A 67 5.18 4.38 -0.45
C VAL A 67 5.21 4.17 -1.95
N PHE A 68 4.51 3.15 -2.45
CA PHE A 68 4.35 2.89 -3.89
C PHE A 68 3.83 4.13 -4.64
N PHE A 69 2.69 4.71 -4.19
CA PHE A 69 2.12 5.90 -4.83
C PHE A 69 2.93 7.18 -4.64
N TYR A 70 3.85 7.22 -3.69
CA TYR A 70 4.80 8.32 -3.56
C TYR A 70 5.97 8.20 -4.51
N LEU A 71 6.54 6.99 -4.63
CA LEU A 71 7.73 6.73 -5.46
C LEU A 71 7.36 6.70 -6.95
N GLU A 72 6.17 6.22 -7.31
CA GLU A 72 5.71 6.03 -8.70
C GLU A 72 6.76 5.27 -9.54
N PRO A 73 7.17 4.06 -9.12
CA PRO A 73 8.26 3.32 -9.76
C PRO A 73 7.91 2.91 -11.18
N GLN A 74 8.93 2.75 -12.04
CA GLN A 74 8.76 2.30 -13.41
C GLN A 74 8.39 0.81 -13.52
N GLU A 75 8.81 0.01 -12.55
CA GLU A 75 8.46 -1.40 -12.42
C GLU A 75 8.29 -1.74 -10.94
N ALA A 76 7.21 -2.46 -10.61
CA ALA A 76 6.92 -2.85 -9.23
C ALA A 76 6.34 -4.26 -9.10
N ILE A 77 6.61 -4.89 -7.95
CA ILE A 77 5.94 -6.10 -7.46
C ILE A 77 5.24 -5.73 -6.15
N LEU A 78 3.92 -5.79 -6.16
CA LEU A 78 3.08 -5.45 -5.01
C LEU A 78 2.34 -6.68 -4.54
N SER A 79 2.38 -6.99 -3.24
CA SER A 79 1.63 -8.11 -2.73
C SER A 79 1.02 -7.85 -1.36
N ASP A 80 0.00 -8.62 -1.05
CA ASP A 80 -0.63 -8.70 0.27
C ASP A 80 -1.33 -10.06 0.37
N ILE A 81 -1.49 -10.57 1.59
CA ILE A 81 -2.23 -11.80 1.83
C ILE A 81 -3.75 -11.58 1.73
N ASN A 82 -4.21 -10.33 1.82
CA ASN A 82 -5.61 -9.98 1.78
C ASN A 82 -6.14 -9.97 0.35
N ASN A 83 -6.84 -11.03 -0.03
CA ASN A 83 -7.40 -11.19 -1.38
C ASN A 83 -8.41 -10.08 -1.77
N GLU A 84 -9.24 -9.57 -0.83
CA GLU A 84 -10.19 -8.49 -1.13
C GLU A 84 -9.45 -7.19 -1.44
N LEU A 85 -8.36 -6.91 -0.73
CA LEU A 85 -7.48 -5.78 -0.99
C LEU A 85 -6.83 -5.89 -2.36
N ILE A 86 -6.17 -7.02 -2.66
CA ILE A 86 -5.50 -7.26 -3.93
C ILE A 86 -6.47 -7.18 -5.11
N ASN A 87 -7.64 -7.79 -5.01
CA ASN A 87 -8.69 -7.71 -6.03
C ASN A 87 -9.17 -6.27 -6.25
N THR A 88 -9.15 -5.44 -5.20
CA THR A 88 -9.48 -4.02 -5.30
C THR A 88 -8.42 -3.26 -6.10
N TYR A 89 -7.13 -3.51 -5.86
CA TYR A 89 -6.04 -2.92 -6.63
C TYR A 89 -6.08 -3.36 -8.10
N ILE A 90 -6.30 -4.65 -8.37
CA ILE A 90 -6.45 -5.19 -9.73
C ILE A 90 -7.62 -4.51 -10.46
N ALA A 91 -8.78 -4.39 -9.80
CA ALA A 91 -9.95 -3.73 -10.41
C ALA A 91 -9.69 -2.24 -10.71
N VAL A 92 -9.01 -1.52 -9.81
CA VAL A 92 -8.63 -0.13 -10.04
C VAL A 92 -7.61 0.00 -11.18
N ARG A 93 -6.67 -0.95 -11.31
CA ARG A 93 -5.72 -0.99 -12.42
C ARG A 93 -6.40 -1.25 -13.76
N ASP A 94 -7.27 -2.26 -13.82
CA ASP A 94 -7.74 -2.85 -15.07
C ASP A 94 -9.06 -2.25 -15.58
N ASP A 95 -9.96 -1.79 -14.68
CA ASP A 95 -11.29 -1.28 -15.05
C ASP A 95 -11.76 -0.12 -14.14
N ILE A 96 -10.96 0.95 -14.11
CA ILE A 96 -11.23 2.12 -13.26
C ILE A 96 -12.58 2.79 -13.57
N GLU A 97 -13.01 2.79 -14.83
CA GLU A 97 -14.26 3.44 -15.21
C GLU A 97 -15.50 2.71 -14.64
N SER A 98 -15.49 1.37 -14.64
CA SER A 98 -16.55 0.61 -13.98
C SER A 98 -16.50 0.75 -12.46
N VAL A 99 -15.32 0.76 -11.85
CA VAL A 99 -15.16 1.04 -10.41
C VAL A 99 -15.71 2.41 -10.09
N TYR A 100 -15.32 3.46 -10.81
CA TYR A 100 -15.79 4.82 -10.56
C TYR A 100 -17.30 5.00 -10.76
N ARG A 101 -17.89 4.36 -11.79
CA ARG A 101 -19.34 4.35 -12.01
C ARG A 101 -20.08 3.82 -10.80
N ASN A 102 -19.62 2.71 -10.22
CA ASN A 102 -20.20 2.12 -9.01
C ASN A 102 -19.98 3.02 -7.78
N LEU A 103 -18.80 3.63 -7.63
CA LEU A 103 -18.53 4.59 -6.56
C LEU A 103 -19.46 5.81 -6.61
N ARG A 104 -19.78 6.32 -7.83
CA ARG A 104 -20.75 7.40 -7.99
C ARG A 104 -22.16 6.98 -7.56
N MET A 105 -22.57 5.75 -7.84
CA MET A 105 -23.87 5.23 -7.36
C MET A 105 -23.88 5.16 -5.83
N HIS A 106 -22.80 4.65 -5.21
CA HIS A 106 -22.67 4.62 -3.76
C HIS A 106 -22.70 6.02 -3.14
N ALA A 107 -22.04 7.00 -3.75
CA ALA A 107 -22.02 8.38 -3.28
C ALA A 107 -23.41 9.04 -3.31
N ARG A 108 -24.18 8.81 -4.38
CA ARG A 108 -25.54 9.36 -4.55
C ARG A 108 -26.54 8.79 -3.56
N SER A 109 -26.39 7.52 -3.20
CA SER A 109 -27.31 6.82 -2.30
C SER A 109 -26.83 6.82 -0.85
N HIS A 110 -25.71 7.53 -0.55
CA HIS A 110 -25.07 7.48 0.74
C HIS A 110 -25.98 7.96 1.87
N CYS A 111 -26.27 7.06 2.79
CA CYS A 111 -26.86 7.32 4.10
C CYS A 111 -26.54 6.13 5.01
N ARG A 112 -26.92 6.23 6.28
CA ARG A 112 -26.64 5.19 7.27
C ARG A 112 -27.24 3.83 6.87
N ASP A 113 -28.51 3.79 6.46
CA ASP A 113 -29.19 2.54 6.11
C ASP A 113 -28.59 1.92 4.85
N TYR A 114 -28.28 2.74 3.85
CA TYR A 114 -27.61 2.28 2.64
C TYR A 114 -26.22 1.71 2.91
N PHE A 115 -25.45 2.30 3.84
CA PHE A 115 -24.16 1.77 4.26
C PHE A 115 -24.27 0.34 4.77
N TYR A 116 -25.24 0.06 5.65
CA TYR A 116 -25.44 -1.29 6.17
C TYR A 116 -25.90 -2.27 5.09
N GLN A 117 -26.77 -1.84 4.17
CA GLN A 117 -27.16 -2.64 3.01
C GLN A 117 -25.95 -3.01 2.14
N VAL A 118 -25.06 -2.04 1.85
CA VAL A 118 -23.83 -2.29 1.06
C VAL A 118 -22.87 -3.17 1.84
N ARG A 119 -22.75 -2.99 3.15
CA ARG A 119 -21.89 -3.81 4.00
C ARG A 119 -22.28 -5.29 3.96
N ASP A 120 -23.55 -5.59 3.95
CA ASP A 120 -24.08 -6.95 4.02
C ASP A 120 -24.29 -7.59 2.63
N ARG A 121 -24.17 -6.80 1.56
CA ARG A 121 -24.38 -7.24 0.16
C ARG A 121 -23.17 -8.04 -0.34
N SER A 122 -23.44 -9.15 -1.06
CA SER A 122 -22.47 -9.81 -1.92
C SER A 122 -22.32 -9.07 -3.26
N THR A 123 -21.14 -9.15 -3.85
CA THR A 123 -20.78 -8.55 -5.15
C THR A 123 -20.52 -9.65 -6.17
N ARG A 124 -20.71 -9.36 -7.48
CA ARG A 124 -20.58 -10.36 -8.55
C ARG A 124 -19.37 -10.14 -9.46
N THR A 125 -18.83 -8.93 -9.50
CA THR A 125 -17.69 -8.57 -10.37
C THR A 125 -16.59 -7.92 -9.55
N LEU A 126 -15.35 -7.96 -10.05
CA LEU A 126 -14.23 -7.26 -9.40
C LEU A 126 -14.50 -5.78 -9.23
N ALA A 127 -15.04 -5.11 -10.25
CA ALA A 127 -15.35 -3.68 -10.18
C ALA A 127 -16.39 -3.33 -9.11
N THR A 128 -17.45 -4.15 -8.95
CA THR A 128 -18.45 -3.93 -7.89
C THR A 128 -17.90 -4.26 -6.50
N SER A 129 -17.01 -5.25 -6.39
CA SER A 129 -16.32 -5.59 -5.13
C SER A 129 -15.38 -4.47 -4.70
N ALA A 130 -14.56 -3.99 -5.62
CA ALA A 130 -13.64 -2.88 -5.39
C ALA A 130 -14.36 -1.60 -4.98
N ALA A 131 -15.42 -1.23 -5.72
CA ALA A 131 -16.24 -0.07 -5.37
C ALA A 131 -16.88 -0.20 -3.99
N ARG A 132 -17.37 -1.40 -3.63
CA ARG A 132 -17.90 -1.69 -2.29
C ARG A 132 -16.81 -1.49 -1.22
N MET A 133 -15.63 -2.07 -1.41
CA MET A 133 -14.52 -1.93 -0.47
C MET A 133 -14.09 -0.48 -0.29
N ILE A 134 -13.87 0.26 -1.38
CA ILE A 134 -13.47 1.67 -1.34
C ILE A 134 -14.56 2.52 -0.68
N TYR A 135 -15.84 2.28 -0.99
CA TYR A 135 -16.97 2.98 -0.38
C TYR A 135 -17.04 2.73 1.13
N LEU A 136 -17.03 1.45 1.56
CA LEU A 136 -17.12 1.09 2.98
C LEU A 136 -15.93 1.66 3.76
N ASN A 137 -14.73 1.56 3.22
CA ASN A 137 -13.52 2.12 3.83
C ASN A 137 -13.60 3.64 4.01
N LYS A 138 -14.21 4.36 3.06
CA LYS A 138 -14.37 5.82 3.14
C LYS A 138 -15.51 6.22 4.08
N ALA A 139 -16.58 5.43 4.13
CA ALA A 139 -17.82 5.72 4.86
C ALA A 139 -17.81 5.24 6.31
N CYS A 140 -16.99 4.25 6.65
CA CYS A 140 -16.97 3.67 7.98
C CYS A 140 -16.27 4.56 9.01
N PHE A 141 -16.46 4.22 10.28
CA PHE A 141 -15.82 4.89 11.41
C PHE A 141 -14.29 4.87 11.28
N ASN A 142 -13.66 6.04 11.29
CA ASN A 142 -12.23 6.30 11.14
C ASN A 142 -11.58 5.76 9.84
N GLY A 143 -12.34 5.20 8.91
CA GLY A 143 -11.79 4.59 7.70
C GLY A 143 -10.97 3.33 7.97
N ILE A 144 -11.33 2.57 8.99
CA ILE A 144 -10.65 1.34 9.39
C ILE A 144 -11.18 0.19 8.52
N TYR A 145 -10.28 -0.64 7.96
CA TYR A 145 -10.66 -1.93 7.42
C TYR A 145 -10.55 -2.98 8.52
N ARG A 146 -11.65 -3.67 8.81
CA ARG A 146 -11.69 -4.77 9.77
C ARG A 146 -12.76 -5.78 9.36
N VAL A 147 -12.43 -7.06 9.47
CA VAL A 147 -13.35 -8.17 9.25
C VAL A 147 -13.54 -8.97 10.55
N ASN A 148 -14.69 -9.65 10.67
CA ASN A 148 -14.92 -10.60 11.74
C ASN A 148 -14.26 -11.96 11.42
N LYS A 149 -14.36 -12.95 12.34
CA LYS A 149 -13.81 -14.30 12.14
C LYS A 149 -14.37 -15.05 10.91
N GLN A 150 -15.48 -14.57 10.33
CA GLN A 150 -16.07 -15.10 9.09
C GLN A 150 -15.59 -14.38 7.83
N GLY A 151 -14.61 -13.46 7.95
CA GLY A 151 -14.11 -12.65 6.84
C GLY A 151 -15.05 -11.53 6.39
N LYS A 152 -16.12 -11.21 7.12
CA LYS A 152 -17.09 -10.17 6.77
C LYS A 152 -16.68 -8.82 7.38
N PHE A 153 -16.72 -7.77 6.57
CA PHE A 153 -16.50 -6.40 7.03
C PHE A 153 -17.46 -6.03 8.16
N ASN A 154 -16.94 -5.55 9.31
CA ASN A 154 -17.73 -5.34 10.54
C ASN A 154 -17.54 -3.98 11.21
N VAL A 155 -16.93 -3.01 10.52
CA VAL A 155 -16.81 -1.64 11.05
C VAL A 155 -18.16 -0.92 10.95
N PRO A 156 -18.57 -0.15 11.97
CA PRO A 156 -19.81 0.61 11.94
C PRO A 156 -19.72 1.82 10.99
N TYR A 157 -20.89 2.37 10.66
CA TYR A 157 -21.01 3.64 9.95
C TYR A 157 -20.24 4.76 10.65
N GLY A 158 -19.59 5.61 9.86
CA GLY A 158 -18.84 6.77 10.35
C GLY A 158 -19.72 7.99 10.60
N THR A 159 -19.11 9.17 10.58
CA THR A 159 -19.76 10.45 10.88
C THR A 159 -19.92 11.34 9.65
N ARG A 160 -19.70 10.84 8.45
CA ARG A 160 -19.79 11.63 7.22
C ARG A 160 -21.19 11.58 6.66
N ASP A 161 -21.81 12.74 6.47
CA ASP A 161 -23.13 12.85 5.85
C ASP A 161 -23.03 12.83 4.32
N GLU A 162 -21.88 13.24 3.76
CA GLU A 162 -21.62 13.24 2.33
C GLU A 162 -20.30 12.55 2.00
N ILE A 163 -20.29 11.85 0.86
CA ILE A 163 -19.12 11.18 0.31
C ILE A 163 -18.96 11.53 -1.15
N SER A 164 -17.75 11.87 -1.53
CA SER A 164 -17.36 12.08 -2.93
C SER A 164 -16.10 11.27 -3.26
N PHE A 165 -15.92 10.92 -4.52
CA PHE A 165 -14.75 10.24 -5.04
C PHE A 165 -14.15 11.09 -6.15
N ASP A 166 -12.87 11.38 -6.04
CA ASP A 166 -12.15 12.17 -7.04
C ASP A 166 -11.74 11.26 -8.21
N HIS A 167 -12.34 11.50 -9.36
CA HIS A 167 -12.14 10.72 -10.59
C HIS A 167 -10.71 10.86 -11.11
N GLU A 168 -10.17 12.07 -11.14
CA GLU A 168 -8.82 12.32 -11.64
C GLU A 168 -7.76 11.62 -10.78
N SER A 169 -7.94 11.65 -9.46
CA SER A 169 -7.08 10.94 -8.52
C SER A 169 -7.14 9.41 -8.72
N LEU A 170 -8.33 8.86 -8.98
CA LEU A 170 -8.49 7.43 -9.24
C LEU A 170 -7.87 7.01 -10.58
N ILE A 171 -8.07 7.79 -11.65
CA ILE A 171 -7.41 7.55 -12.94
C ILE A 171 -5.88 7.61 -12.78
N ARG A 172 -5.35 8.60 -12.04
CA ARG A 172 -3.92 8.65 -11.78
C ARG A 172 -3.43 7.39 -11.06
N SER A 173 -4.15 6.93 -10.04
CA SER A 173 -3.80 5.68 -9.33
C SER A 173 -3.81 4.49 -10.27
N SER A 174 -4.82 4.37 -11.14
CA SER A 174 -4.90 3.34 -12.18
C SER A 174 -3.68 3.36 -13.11
N ASN A 175 -3.29 4.56 -13.59
CA ASN A 175 -2.14 4.72 -14.48
C ASN A 175 -0.82 4.30 -13.81
N ILE A 176 -0.59 4.66 -12.54
CA ILE A 176 0.60 4.26 -11.79
C ILE A 176 0.64 2.73 -11.61
N LEU A 177 -0.52 2.12 -11.34
CA LEU A 177 -0.64 0.67 -11.15
C LEU A 177 -0.36 -0.15 -12.42
N GLN A 178 -0.43 0.44 -13.63
CA GLN A 178 -0.10 -0.28 -14.88
C GLN A 178 1.33 -0.83 -14.88
N ASN A 179 2.24 -0.21 -14.13
CA ASN A 179 3.63 -0.62 -14.01
C ASN A 179 3.87 -1.69 -12.92
N ALA A 180 2.79 -2.22 -12.32
CA ALA A 180 2.88 -3.12 -11.19
C ALA A 180 2.35 -4.53 -11.49
N GLN A 181 3.13 -5.54 -11.15
CA GLN A 181 2.65 -6.89 -10.92
C GLN A 181 2.00 -6.94 -9.53
N ILE A 182 0.71 -7.30 -9.46
CA ILE A 182 -0.08 -7.30 -8.22
C ILE A 182 -0.43 -8.75 -7.88
N LEU A 183 -0.02 -9.23 -6.70
CA LEU A 183 -0.07 -10.63 -6.32
C LEU A 183 -0.77 -10.81 -4.97
N CYS A 184 -1.64 -11.80 -4.87
CA CYS A 184 -2.19 -12.27 -3.60
C CYS A 184 -1.36 -13.46 -3.11
N GLN A 185 -0.36 -13.20 -2.26
CA GLN A 185 0.55 -14.23 -1.80
C GLN A 185 1.24 -13.86 -0.49
N ASP A 186 1.91 -14.83 0.11
CA ASP A 186 2.72 -14.66 1.30
C ASP A 186 3.93 -13.74 1.03
N PHE A 187 4.32 -12.95 2.04
CA PHE A 187 5.42 -11.98 1.96
C PHE A 187 6.75 -12.61 1.59
N GLU A 188 7.05 -13.82 2.11
CA GLU A 188 8.32 -14.50 1.88
C GLU A 188 8.49 -14.86 0.40
N ALA A 189 7.43 -15.36 -0.24
CA ALA A 189 7.44 -15.62 -1.68
C ALA A 189 7.70 -14.34 -2.49
N THR A 190 7.18 -13.19 -2.05
CA THR A 190 7.42 -11.90 -2.71
C THR A 190 8.84 -11.39 -2.51
N ILE A 191 9.38 -11.48 -1.29
CA ILE A 191 10.75 -11.10 -0.98
C ILE A 191 11.76 -11.96 -1.75
N ASP A 192 11.48 -13.26 -1.91
CA ASP A 192 12.35 -14.17 -2.65
C ASP A 192 12.36 -13.91 -4.17
N MET A 193 11.39 -13.16 -4.73
CA MET A 193 11.43 -12.68 -6.12
C MET A 193 12.45 -11.54 -6.34
N ALA A 194 12.94 -10.90 -5.27
CA ALA A 194 13.87 -9.78 -5.37
C ALA A 194 15.24 -10.21 -5.90
N GLN A 195 15.80 -9.37 -6.77
CA GLN A 195 17.11 -9.55 -7.40
C GLN A 195 18.05 -8.39 -7.03
N GLU A 196 19.32 -8.54 -7.36
CA GLU A 196 20.32 -7.49 -7.17
C GLU A 196 19.86 -6.14 -7.72
N GLY A 197 19.99 -5.09 -6.93
CA GLY A 197 19.63 -3.72 -7.29
C GLY A 197 18.13 -3.39 -7.16
N ASP A 198 17.26 -4.35 -6.80
CA ASP A 198 15.88 -4.06 -6.44
C ASP A 198 15.78 -3.33 -5.09
N PHE A 199 14.64 -2.68 -4.85
CA PHE A 199 14.35 -2.02 -3.58
C PHE A 199 13.08 -2.62 -2.93
N ILE A 200 13.24 -3.17 -1.74
CA ILE A 200 12.14 -3.66 -0.90
C ILE A 200 11.79 -2.60 0.13
N PHE A 201 10.52 -2.20 0.16
CA PHE A 201 9.91 -1.51 1.31
C PHE A 201 8.97 -2.47 2.03
N CYS A 202 9.27 -2.75 3.30
CA CYS A 202 8.57 -3.77 4.08
C CYS A 202 7.92 -3.16 5.33
N ASP A 203 6.59 -3.27 5.44
CA ASP A 203 5.81 -2.78 6.58
C ASP A 203 4.86 -3.87 7.09
N PRO A 204 5.38 -4.86 7.84
CA PRO A 204 4.58 -5.98 8.34
C PRO A 204 3.55 -5.50 9.38
N PRO A 205 2.49 -6.27 9.65
CA PRO A 205 1.64 -6.02 10.80
C PRO A 205 2.48 -6.05 12.09
N TYR A 206 2.32 -4.98 12.92
CA TYR A 206 3.09 -4.89 14.15
C TYR A 206 2.57 -5.89 15.18
N ALA A 207 3.50 -6.57 15.84
CA ALA A 207 3.17 -7.35 17.00
C ALA A 207 2.68 -6.41 18.13
N VAL A 208 1.54 -6.74 18.73
CA VAL A 208 1.04 -6.01 19.89
C VAL A 208 1.68 -6.60 21.14
N VAL A 209 2.27 -5.74 21.94
CA VAL A 209 2.89 -6.09 23.23
C VAL A 209 1.97 -5.61 24.33
N ASP A 210 1.72 -6.44 25.36
CA ASP A 210 0.92 -6.05 26.53
C ASP A 210 1.70 -5.14 27.49
N GLU A 211 1.00 -4.69 28.58
CA GLU A 211 1.62 -3.87 29.63
C GLU A 211 2.76 -4.57 30.37
N GLU A 212 2.87 -5.91 30.27
CA GLU A 212 3.93 -6.72 30.83
C GLU A 212 5.05 -7.06 29.81
N ASN A 213 5.07 -6.35 28.64
CA ASN A 213 6.01 -6.58 27.53
C ASN A 213 5.94 -8.00 26.91
N ARG A 214 4.77 -8.67 27.02
CA ARG A 214 4.55 -9.95 26.33
C ARG A 214 3.81 -9.72 25.02
N PHE A 215 4.12 -10.51 24.01
CA PHE A 215 3.37 -10.51 22.76
C PHE A 215 1.93 -10.97 23.01
N VAL A 216 0.98 -10.02 22.94
CA VAL A 216 -0.44 -10.35 23.12
C VAL A 216 -1.08 -10.69 21.79
N GLY A 217 -1.74 -11.84 21.75
CA GLY A 217 -2.31 -12.46 20.59
C GLY A 217 -3.51 -11.77 19.92
N TYR A 218 -3.70 -10.45 20.05
CA TYR A 218 -4.79 -9.79 19.32
C TYR A 218 -4.51 -9.69 17.80
N ASN A 219 -3.24 -9.70 17.40
CA ASN A 219 -2.80 -9.81 16.01
C ASN A 219 -2.05 -11.12 15.72
N ALA A 220 -1.92 -12.03 16.69
CA ALA A 220 -1.21 -13.31 16.48
C ALA A 220 -1.85 -14.17 15.39
N ASP A 221 -3.17 -14.02 15.17
CA ASP A 221 -3.89 -14.67 14.07
C ASP A 221 -3.56 -14.08 12.69
N VAL A 222 -2.98 -12.84 12.65
CA VAL A 222 -2.67 -12.13 11.40
C VAL A 222 -1.19 -12.19 11.08
N PHE A 223 -0.31 -12.05 12.09
CA PHE A 223 1.15 -12.08 11.95
C PHE A 223 1.79 -12.54 13.27
N SER A 224 2.24 -13.79 13.30
CA SER A 224 2.76 -14.44 14.50
C SER A 224 4.23 -14.04 14.77
N TRP A 225 4.76 -14.41 15.94
CA TRP A 225 6.19 -14.30 16.22
C TRP A 225 7.05 -15.12 15.23
N GLN A 226 6.58 -16.29 14.84
CA GLN A 226 7.25 -17.10 13.82
C GLN A 226 7.30 -16.40 12.48
N ASP A 227 6.26 -15.63 12.12
CA ASP A 227 6.28 -14.82 10.91
C ASP A 227 7.29 -13.67 11.01
N GLN A 228 7.50 -13.08 12.20
CA GLN A 228 8.57 -12.10 12.42
C GLN A 228 9.97 -12.73 12.16
N VAL A 229 10.20 -13.95 12.64
CA VAL A 229 11.44 -14.69 12.41
C VAL A 229 11.60 -15.05 10.93
N ARG A 230 10.55 -15.55 10.29
CA ARG A 230 10.54 -15.82 8.82
C ARG A 230 10.89 -14.56 8.03
N LEU A 231 10.31 -13.42 8.42
CA LEU A 231 10.55 -12.14 7.77
C LEU A 231 12.01 -11.72 7.90
N ALA A 232 12.61 -11.81 9.09
CA ALA A 232 14.01 -11.49 9.31
C ALA A 232 14.91 -12.35 8.41
N ASN A 233 14.67 -13.66 8.36
CA ASN A 233 15.42 -14.60 7.51
C ASN A 233 15.24 -14.30 6.00
N ALA A 234 14.01 -13.92 5.57
CA ALA A 234 13.77 -13.57 4.17
C ALA A 234 14.49 -12.27 3.77
N LEU A 235 14.47 -11.26 4.67
CA LEU A 235 15.19 -10.00 4.44
C LEU A 235 16.71 -10.19 4.48
N GLU A 236 17.23 -11.07 5.32
CA GLU A 236 18.65 -11.44 5.32
C GLU A 236 19.06 -12.04 3.98
N ARG A 237 18.31 -13.03 3.47
CA ARG A 237 18.56 -13.61 2.13
C ARG A 237 18.49 -12.56 1.01
N ALA A 238 17.56 -11.59 1.12
CA ALA A 238 17.46 -10.50 0.15
C ALA A 238 18.66 -9.55 0.23
N LYS A 239 19.08 -9.21 1.45
CA LYS A 239 20.28 -8.40 1.71
C LYS A 239 21.54 -9.06 1.10
N ASP A 240 21.70 -10.37 1.26
CA ASP A 240 22.82 -11.12 0.72
C ASP A 240 22.82 -11.19 -0.82
N ARG A 241 21.66 -10.99 -1.45
CA ARG A 241 21.53 -10.77 -2.90
C ARG A 241 21.76 -9.32 -3.34
N ASN A 242 22.27 -8.46 -2.46
CA ASN A 242 22.49 -7.03 -2.73
C ASN A 242 21.18 -6.26 -3.08
N VAL A 243 20.07 -6.65 -2.48
CA VAL A 243 18.79 -5.94 -2.55
C VAL A 243 18.81 -4.78 -1.55
N LYS A 244 18.34 -3.60 -1.96
CA LYS A 244 18.18 -2.45 -1.08
C LYS A 244 16.93 -2.65 -0.23
N ILE A 245 17.03 -2.42 1.08
CA ILE A 245 15.94 -2.74 2.01
C ILE A 245 15.67 -1.57 2.95
N ILE A 246 14.39 -1.24 3.11
CA ILE A 246 13.85 -0.48 4.24
C ILE A 246 12.69 -1.28 4.82
N MET A 247 12.80 -1.64 6.10
CA MET A 247 11.71 -2.26 6.86
C MET A 247 11.34 -1.38 8.05
N THR A 248 10.05 -1.24 8.32
CA THR A 248 9.51 -0.55 9.50
C THR A 248 8.83 -1.55 10.41
N ASN A 249 8.97 -1.38 11.73
CA ASN A 249 8.31 -2.24 12.71
C ASN A 249 8.14 -1.47 14.04
N VAL A 250 7.46 -2.09 15.00
CA VAL A 250 7.43 -1.56 16.38
C VAL A 250 8.84 -1.59 16.97
N GLU A 251 9.23 -0.49 17.66
CA GLU A 251 10.45 -0.50 18.47
C GLU A 251 10.21 -1.34 19.73
N HIS A 252 10.68 -2.57 19.70
CA HIS A 252 10.60 -3.53 20.81
C HIS A 252 11.88 -4.35 20.86
N GLY A 253 12.38 -4.65 22.07
CA GLY A 253 13.65 -5.34 22.26
C GLY A 253 13.73 -6.69 21.56
N ASP A 254 12.63 -7.48 21.53
CA ASP A 254 12.63 -8.77 20.84
C ASP A 254 12.69 -8.61 19.32
N VAL A 255 11.93 -7.66 18.75
CA VAL A 255 11.96 -7.38 17.30
C VAL A 255 13.34 -6.85 16.90
N ARG A 256 13.90 -5.93 17.69
CA ARG A 256 15.26 -5.41 17.46
C ARG A 256 16.29 -6.52 17.43
N ARG A 257 16.24 -7.46 18.38
CA ARG A 257 17.17 -8.60 18.46
C ARG A 257 17.17 -9.51 17.24
N LEU A 258 16.05 -9.56 16.47
CA LEU A 258 16.02 -10.33 15.22
C LEU A 258 16.97 -9.78 14.15
N TYR A 259 17.28 -8.47 14.19
CA TYR A 259 18.05 -7.80 13.14
C TYR A 259 19.41 -7.31 13.60
N GLU A 260 19.58 -6.97 14.90
CA GLU A 260 20.82 -6.36 15.41
C GLU A 260 22.06 -7.23 15.29
N ASN A 261 21.87 -8.56 15.25
CA ASN A 261 22.96 -9.53 15.12
C ASN A 261 23.23 -9.97 13.68
N ILE A 262 22.46 -9.47 12.71
CA ILE A 262 22.68 -9.77 11.30
C ILE A 262 23.58 -8.70 10.71
N GLU A 263 24.79 -9.10 10.29
CA GLU A 263 25.76 -8.19 9.67
C GLU A 263 25.18 -7.52 8.42
N GLY A 264 25.41 -6.20 8.28
CA GLY A 264 24.95 -5.40 7.15
C GLY A 264 23.57 -4.77 7.32
N PHE A 265 22.84 -5.05 8.41
CA PHE A 265 21.67 -4.26 8.77
C PHE A 265 22.05 -3.05 9.63
N THR A 266 21.44 -1.90 9.31
CA THR A 266 21.48 -0.67 10.13
C THR A 266 20.13 -0.48 10.78
N LEU A 267 20.10 -0.21 12.09
CA LEU A 267 18.89 -0.06 12.90
C LEU A 267 18.79 1.36 13.45
N ASP A 268 17.72 2.05 13.11
CA ASP A 268 17.37 3.37 13.62
C ASP A 268 16.03 3.34 14.36
N THR A 269 15.86 4.25 15.31
CA THR A 269 14.58 4.46 16.02
C THR A 269 14.05 5.85 15.74
N VAL A 270 12.79 5.95 15.29
CA VAL A 270 12.12 7.22 15.03
C VAL A 270 10.90 7.39 15.92
N GLN A 271 10.63 8.63 16.33
CA GLN A 271 9.43 8.95 17.11
C GLN A 271 8.27 9.29 16.19
N ARG A 272 7.15 8.60 16.38
CA ARG A 272 5.89 8.87 15.69
C ARG A 272 4.87 9.46 16.66
N GLN A 273 4.31 10.62 16.33
CA GLN A 273 3.13 11.13 17.01
C GLN A 273 1.88 10.43 16.49
N CYS A 274 1.14 9.76 17.38
CA CYS A 274 -0.13 9.15 17.01
C CYS A 274 -1.27 10.17 17.17
N PHE A 275 -1.99 10.47 16.07
CA PHE A 275 -3.15 11.35 16.06
C PHE A 275 -4.49 10.62 16.17
N ILE A 276 -4.48 9.28 16.28
CA ILE A 276 -5.68 8.45 16.27
C ILE A 276 -5.84 7.79 17.64
N SER A 277 -6.36 8.54 18.60
CA SER A 277 -6.97 7.94 19.78
C SER A 277 -8.20 8.75 20.18
N GLY A 278 -9.23 8.06 20.62
CA GLY A 278 -10.48 8.65 21.11
C GLY A 278 -10.37 9.29 22.51
N THR A 279 -9.19 9.23 23.15
CA THR A 279 -8.92 9.80 24.48
C THR A 279 -7.66 10.63 24.47
N ALA A 280 -7.61 11.69 25.32
CA ALA A 280 -6.44 12.56 25.44
C ALA A 280 -5.17 11.82 25.89
N ASP A 281 -5.31 10.78 26.73
CA ASP A 281 -4.22 9.94 27.22
C ASP A 281 -3.65 8.97 26.17
N GLY A 282 -4.37 8.72 25.07
CA GLY A 282 -3.93 7.86 23.97
C GLY A 282 -2.99 8.53 22.96
N ARG A 283 -2.58 9.79 23.17
CA ARG A 283 -1.62 10.52 22.31
C ARG A 283 -0.19 10.27 22.76
N ARG A 284 0.20 9.00 22.94
CA ARG A 284 1.59 8.66 23.24
C ARG A 284 2.42 8.72 21.97
N ALA A 285 3.65 9.21 22.09
CA ALA A 285 4.65 9.05 21.04
C ALA A 285 5.01 7.56 20.96
N TYR A 286 4.77 6.94 19.81
CA TYR A 286 5.23 5.58 19.55
C TYR A 286 6.61 5.66 18.92
N GLN A 287 7.47 4.73 19.30
CA GLN A 287 8.75 4.54 18.66
C GLN A 287 8.60 3.47 17.59
N GLU A 288 9.08 3.76 16.39
CA GLU A 288 9.15 2.82 15.29
C GLU A 288 10.62 2.48 15.00
N LEU A 289 10.89 1.20 14.85
CA LEU A 289 12.16 0.67 14.40
C LEU A 289 12.21 0.78 12.87
N ILE A 290 13.33 1.27 12.36
CA ILE A 290 13.68 1.24 10.94
C ILE A 290 14.89 0.35 10.78
N VAL A 291 14.77 -0.69 9.96
CA VAL A 291 15.90 -1.56 9.57
C VAL A 291 16.21 -1.30 8.11
N SER A 292 17.45 -1.05 7.77
CA SER A 292 17.89 -0.79 6.40
C SER A 292 19.15 -1.59 6.04
N ALA A 293 19.29 -1.93 4.75
CA ALA A 293 20.47 -2.57 4.20
C ALA A 293 20.70 -2.15 2.75
N ASN A 294 21.96 -2.10 2.33
CA ASN A 294 22.43 -1.84 0.96
C ASN A 294 21.94 -0.49 0.36
N ILE A 295 21.67 0.51 1.23
CA ILE A 295 21.19 1.84 0.83
C ILE A 295 22.34 2.85 0.84
#